data_82341bd8e2681af54f73f2472af59119
#
_entry.id   82341bd8e2681af54f73f2472af59119
#
_cell.length_a   1.000
_cell.length_b   1.000
_cell.length_c   1.000
_cell.angle_alpha   90.00
_cell.angle_beta   90.00
_cell.angle_gamma   90.00
#
_symmetry.space_group_name_H-M   'P 1'
#
loop_
_entity.id
_entity.type
_entity.pdbx_description
1 polymer ?
#
loop_
_entity_poly.entity_id
_entity_poly.type
_entity_poly.pdbx_seq_one_letter_code
_entity_poly.pdbx_strand_id
1 'polypeptide(L)'
;MSKIFKWLKEEIDNIAQKDPAVRNRIEVFLYPSFHAVVNHRFNHFLYKRKFFFLARFFSQLSRMFTGIEIHPGATLGKRIFFDHGMGIVIGETAVVGNDCVIYHGVTLGGVSSSKGKRHPTLKDNVTVGAGAKILGNITVGSNARIGANAVVLKDVPDDAAAV
;
A
#
# COMPACT_ATOMS: atom_id res chain seq x y z
N MET A 1 23.26 -5.63 -14.10
CA MET A 1 22.38 -4.66 -13.40
C MET A 1 21.98 -5.25 -12.06
N SER A 2 22.19 -4.54 -10.92
CA SER A 2 21.87 -5.10 -9.61
C SER A 2 20.36 -5.33 -9.47
N LYS A 3 19.96 -6.26 -8.58
CA LYS A 3 18.54 -6.58 -8.30
C LYS A 3 17.75 -5.32 -7.87
N ILE A 4 18.41 -4.38 -7.18
CA ILE A 4 17.81 -3.12 -6.72
C ILE A 4 17.47 -2.21 -7.91
N PHE A 5 18.38 -2.04 -8.86
CA PHE A 5 18.12 -1.21 -10.05
C PHE A 5 16.99 -1.78 -10.91
N LYS A 6 16.92 -3.12 -11.04
CA LYS A 6 15.82 -3.77 -11.75
C LYS A 6 14.48 -3.49 -11.06
N TRP A 7 14.42 -3.64 -9.75
CA TRP A 7 13.21 -3.37 -8.97
C TRP A 7 12.80 -1.88 -9.05
N LEU A 8 13.73 -0.92 -8.90
CA LEU A 8 13.42 0.51 -9.03
C LEU A 8 12.85 0.83 -10.41
N LYS A 9 13.43 0.25 -11.47
CA LYS A 9 12.89 0.42 -12.81
C LYS A 9 11.46 -0.14 -12.94
N GLU A 10 11.20 -1.31 -12.36
CA GLU A 10 9.86 -1.92 -12.35
C GLU A 10 8.83 -1.01 -11.64
N GLU A 11 9.19 -0.36 -10.52
CA GLU A 11 8.31 0.58 -9.82
C GLU A 11 8.06 1.88 -10.62
N ILE A 12 9.09 2.42 -11.28
CA ILE A 12 8.95 3.59 -12.15
C ILE A 12 8.04 3.26 -13.33
N ASP A 13 8.29 2.14 -14.01
CA ASP A 13 7.50 1.71 -15.16
C ASP A 13 6.04 1.44 -14.76
N ASN A 14 5.80 0.87 -13.58
CA ASN A 14 4.47 0.61 -13.04
C ASN A 14 3.65 1.90 -12.85
N ILE A 15 4.23 2.93 -12.24
CA ILE A 15 3.53 4.22 -12.03
C ILE A 15 3.26 4.88 -13.39
N ALA A 16 4.25 4.93 -14.27
CA ALA A 16 4.10 5.52 -15.59
C ALA A 16 3.08 4.82 -16.50
N GLN A 17 2.81 3.52 -16.27
CA GLN A 17 1.78 2.77 -16.99
C GLN A 17 0.38 2.95 -16.41
N LYS A 18 0.30 3.10 -15.08
CA LYS A 18 -1.00 3.20 -14.37
C LYS A 18 -1.57 4.61 -14.33
N ASP A 19 -0.73 5.63 -14.39
CA ASP A 19 -1.16 7.02 -14.41
C ASP A 19 -0.99 7.63 -15.80
N PRO A 20 -2.09 7.87 -16.55
CA PRO A 20 -2.04 8.50 -17.87
C PRO A 20 -1.57 9.96 -17.82
N ALA A 21 -1.51 10.61 -16.66
CA ALA A 21 -1.01 11.97 -16.51
C ALA A 21 0.52 12.06 -16.59
N VAL A 22 1.23 10.95 -16.42
CA VAL A 22 2.70 10.91 -16.51
C VAL A 22 3.15 11.11 -17.96
N ARG A 23 3.79 12.23 -18.22
CA ARG A 23 4.34 12.57 -19.56
C ARG A 23 5.78 12.07 -19.75
N ASN A 24 6.55 12.03 -18.65
CA ASN A 24 7.94 11.61 -18.67
C ASN A 24 8.22 10.77 -17.40
N ARG A 25 8.98 9.68 -17.56
CA ARG A 25 9.39 8.80 -16.44
C ARG A 25 10.13 9.53 -15.31
N ILE A 26 10.76 10.67 -15.59
CA ILE A 26 11.40 11.50 -14.57
C ILE A 26 10.37 12.09 -13.60
N GLU A 27 9.16 12.37 -14.08
CA GLU A 27 8.07 12.88 -13.22
C GLU A 27 7.70 11.90 -12.09
N VAL A 28 7.91 10.60 -12.29
CA VAL A 28 7.65 9.57 -11.26
C VAL A 28 8.42 9.84 -9.96
N PHE A 29 9.60 10.46 -10.04
CA PHE A 29 10.36 10.86 -8.86
C PHE A 29 9.68 11.97 -8.03
N LEU A 30 8.65 12.61 -8.54
CA LEU A 30 7.82 13.58 -7.82
C LEU A 30 6.60 12.93 -7.16
N TYR A 31 6.31 11.68 -7.48
CA TYR A 31 5.13 10.97 -6.96
C TYR A 31 5.31 10.51 -5.51
N PRO A 32 4.39 10.89 -4.60
CA PRO A 32 4.41 10.39 -3.23
C PRO A 32 4.41 8.86 -3.15
N SER A 33 3.71 8.19 -4.07
CA SER A 33 3.66 6.73 -4.19
C SER A 33 5.06 6.11 -4.30
N PHE A 34 5.90 6.64 -5.19
CA PHE A 34 7.26 6.14 -5.37
C PHE A 34 8.07 6.23 -4.07
N HIS A 35 8.05 7.40 -3.44
CA HIS A 35 8.77 7.63 -2.18
C HIS A 35 8.25 6.75 -1.05
N ALA A 36 6.92 6.61 -0.92
CA ALA A 36 6.31 5.80 0.12
C ALA A 36 6.70 4.32 0.00
N VAL A 37 6.68 3.75 -1.23
CA VAL A 37 7.06 2.36 -1.48
C VAL A 37 8.55 2.14 -1.21
N VAL A 38 9.42 3.02 -1.72
CA VAL A 38 10.89 2.92 -1.51
C VAL A 38 11.23 2.99 -0.03
N ASN A 39 10.71 4.00 0.68
CA ASN A 39 10.94 4.16 2.12
C ASN A 39 10.39 2.97 2.91
N HIS A 40 9.20 2.45 2.54
CA HIS A 40 8.64 1.29 3.22
C HIS A 40 9.55 0.06 3.11
N ARG A 41 10.18 -0.21 1.95
CA ARG A 41 11.13 -1.33 1.82
C ARG A 41 12.26 -1.24 2.84
N PHE A 42 12.83 -0.05 3.01
CA PHE A 42 13.87 0.18 4.02
C PHE A 42 13.33 0.02 5.45
N ASN A 43 12.18 0.61 5.76
CA ASN A 43 11.56 0.55 7.07
C ASN A 43 11.18 -0.89 7.46
N HIS A 44 10.64 -1.65 6.50
CA HIS A 44 10.31 -3.05 6.68
C HIS A 44 11.55 -3.92 6.94
N PHE A 45 12.65 -3.64 6.24
CA PHE A 45 13.92 -4.30 6.50
C PHE A 45 14.39 -4.06 7.95
N LEU A 46 14.35 -2.82 8.44
CA LEU A 46 14.69 -2.50 9.83
C LEU A 46 13.76 -3.22 10.81
N TYR A 47 12.47 -3.25 10.52
CA TYR A 47 11.46 -3.93 11.34
C TYR A 47 11.75 -5.44 11.43
N LYS A 48 12.05 -6.10 10.32
CA LYS A 48 12.45 -7.50 10.27
C LYS A 48 13.71 -7.79 11.05
N ARG A 49 14.62 -6.83 11.15
CA ARG A 49 15.85 -6.90 11.97
C ARG A 49 15.61 -6.50 13.43
N LYS A 50 14.33 -6.28 13.84
CA LYS A 50 13.92 -5.89 15.20
C LYS A 50 14.38 -4.48 15.64
N PHE A 51 14.82 -3.63 14.72
CA PHE A 51 15.10 -2.22 14.98
C PHE A 51 13.79 -1.42 14.97
N PHE A 52 12.84 -1.77 15.85
CA PHE A 52 11.47 -1.27 15.82
C PHE A 52 11.37 0.25 15.94
N PHE A 53 12.15 0.85 16.84
CA PHE A 53 12.16 2.31 17.01
C PHE A 53 12.60 3.03 15.74
N LEU A 54 13.72 2.61 15.14
CA LEU A 54 14.22 3.22 13.89
C LEU A 54 13.25 3.01 12.73
N ALA A 55 12.71 1.79 12.59
CA ALA A 55 11.70 1.50 11.59
C ALA A 55 10.49 2.43 11.71
N ARG A 56 10.00 2.64 12.95
CA ARG A 56 8.88 3.55 13.20
C ARG A 56 9.25 5.01 12.96
N PHE A 57 10.42 5.44 13.40
CA PHE A 57 10.90 6.80 13.17
C PHE A 57 10.94 7.16 11.69
N PHE A 58 11.58 6.34 10.87
CA PHE A 58 11.65 6.58 9.42
C PHE A 58 10.29 6.44 8.73
N SER A 59 9.39 5.56 9.22
CA SER A 59 8.04 5.48 8.68
C SER A 59 7.23 6.77 8.94
N GLN A 60 7.42 7.42 10.11
CA GLN A 60 6.77 8.70 10.39
C GLN A 60 7.35 9.85 9.55
N LEU A 61 8.66 9.85 9.31
CA LEU A 61 9.26 10.81 8.36
C LEU A 61 8.68 10.61 6.96
N SER A 62 8.59 9.37 6.49
CA SER A 62 7.97 9.06 5.19
C SER A 62 6.54 9.58 5.11
N ARG A 63 5.71 9.34 6.15
CA ARG A 63 4.35 9.86 6.25
C ARG A 63 4.31 11.39 6.16
N MET A 64 5.21 12.08 6.86
CA MET A 64 5.26 13.54 6.87
C MET A 64 5.50 14.12 5.47
N PHE A 65 6.36 13.49 4.66
CA PHE A 65 6.68 13.95 3.31
C PHE A 65 5.71 13.47 2.23
N THR A 66 5.10 12.29 2.41
CA THR A 66 4.26 11.66 1.38
C THR A 66 2.76 11.77 1.64
N GLY A 67 2.36 12.02 2.89
CA GLY A 67 0.96 11.92 3.32
C GLY A 67 0.43 10.49 3.41
N ILE A 68 1.30 9.48 3.20
CA ILE A 68 0.95 8.05 3.19
C ILE A 68 1.53 7.39 4.45
N GLU A 69 0.67 6.85 5.29
CA GLU A 69 1.09 6.08 6.45
C GLU A 69 1.15 4.59 6.12
N ILE A 70 2.35 4.01 6.17
CA ILE A 70 2.54 2.56 6.06
C ILE A 70 3.29 2.10 7.30
N HIS A 71 2.64 1.24 8.10
CA HIS A 71 3.32 0.66 9.25
C HIS A 71 4.50 -0.21 8.79
N PRO A 72 5.68 -0.13 9.39
CA PRO A 72 6.86 -0.87 8.93
C PRO A 72 6.69 -2.40 9.01
N GLY A 73 5.75 -2.91 9.81
CA GLY A 73 5.39 -4.32 9.87
C GLY A 73 4.51 -4.81 8.71
N ALA A 74 3.84 -3.90 7.99
CA ALA A 74 3.01 -4.27 6.85
C ALA A 74 3.82 -4.97 5.75
N THR A 75 3.19 -5.89 5.04
CA THR A 75 3.81 -6.58 3.90
C THR A 75 3.24 -6.04 2.60
N LEU A 76 4.10 -5.50 1.76
CA LEU A 76 3.74 -5.02 0.43
C LEU A 76 4.34 -5.92 -0.65
N GLY A 77 3.54 -6.31 -1.62
CA GLY A 77 3.95 -6.96 -2.85
C GLY A 77 4.71 -6.02 -3.79
N LYS A 78 4.75 -6.32 -5.06
CA LYS A 78 5.42 -5.53 -6.10
C LYS A 78 4.41 -4.70 -6.88
N ARG A 79 4.90 -3.62 -7.52
CA ARG A 79 4.13 -2.78 -8.44
C ARG A 79 2.83 -2.25 -7.83
N ILE A 80 2.92 -1.80 -6.58
CA ILE A 80 1.82 -1.14 -5.90
C ILE A 80 1.80 0.33 -6.31
N PHE A 81 0.63 0.84 -6.63
CA PHE A 81 0.44 2.24 -6.94
C PHE A 81 -0.53 2.90 -5.94
N PHE A 82 -0.04 3.89 -5.23
CA PHE A 82 -0.83 4.75 -4.37
C PHE A 82 -1.24 6.00 -5.15
N ASP A 83 -2.43 5.98 -5.72
CA ASP A 83 -2.91 7.08 -6.54
C ASP A 83 -3.33 8.27 -5.67
N HIS A 84 -2.75 9.44 -5.93
CA HIS A 84 -2.76 10.64 -5.09
C HIS A 84 -2.16 10.43 -3.68
N GLY A 85 -2.38 9.32 -3.06
CA GLY A 85 -1.77 8.83 -1.83
C GLY A 85 -2.18 9.50 -0.52
N MET A 86 -2.55 10.76 -0.52
CA MET A 86 -2.83 11.53 0.70
C MET A 86 -3.87 10.84 1.60
N GLY A 87 -3.54 10.68 2.88
CA GLY A 87 -4.45 10.11 3.88
C GLY A 87 -4.62 8.58 3.81
N ILE A 88 -3.82 7.87 3.02
CA ILE A 88 -3.76 6.41 3.08
C ILE A 88 -3.17 5.97 4.42
N VAL A 89 -3.78 4.94 5.02
CA VAL A 89 -3.29 4.30 6.24
C VAL A 89 -3.24 2.79 6.05
N ILE A 90 -2.05 2.21 6.15
CA ILE A 90 -1.83 0.75 6.08
C ILE A 90 -1.30 0.25 7.42
N GLY A 91 -2.12 -0.54 8.12
CA GLY A 91 -1.85 -1.03 9.47
C GLY A 91 -0.79 -2.13 9.53
N GLU A 92 -0.31 -2.41 10.74
CA GLU A 92 0.85 -3.25 11.04
C GLU A 92 0.84 -4.63 10.38
N THR A 93 -0.28 -5.33 10.45
CA THR A 93 -0.39 -6.72 9.94
C THR A 93 -1.10 -6.80 8.60
N ALA A 94 -1.28 -5.65 7.91
CA ALA A 94 -1.83 -5.64 6.57
C ALA A 94 -0.89 -6.34 5.58
N VAL A 95 -1.50 -7.01 4.61
CA VAL A 95 -0.81 -7.62 3.49
C VAL A 95 -1.42 -7.08 2.21
N VAL A 96 -0.59 -6.57 1.31
CA VAL A 96 -1.01 -6.09 0.00
C VAL A 96 -0.25 -6.90 -1.04
N GLY A 97 -0.97 -7.56 -1.92
CA GLY A 97 -0.44 -8.36 -3.02
C GLY A 97 0.24 -7.53 -4.10
N ASN A 98 0.51 -8.14 -5.23
CA ASN A 98 1.15 -7.46 -6.36
C ASN A 98 0.13 -6.68 -7.19
N ASP A 99 0.61 -5.69 -7.93
CA ASP A 99 -0.15 -4.94 -8.95
C ASP A 99 -1.38 -4.18 -8.42
N CYS A 100 -1.50 -4.00 -7.10
CA CYS A 100 -2.62 -3.30 -6.50
C CYS A 100 -2.58 -1.79 -6.78
N VAL A 101 -3.78 -1.19 -6.90
CA VAL A 101 -3.99 0.25 -6.98
C VAL A 101 -4.81 0.70 -5.77
N ILE A 102 -4.31 1.64 -5.02
CA ILE A 102 -4.95 2.14 -3.79
C ILE A 102 -5.04 3.66 -3.88
N TYR A 103 -6.28 4.16 -3.87
CA TYR A 103 -6.52 5.60 -3.95
C TYR A 103 -6.38 6.29 -2.59
N HIS A 104 -6.31 7.63 -2.63
CA HIS A 104 -6.20 8.47 -1.44
C HIS A 104 -7.29 8.17 -0.39
N GLY A 105 -6.99 8.45 0.88
CA GLY A 105 -7.93 8.31 1.98
C GLY A 105 -8.32 6.88 2.35
N VAL A 106 -7.76 5.85 1.69
CA VAL A 106 -8.02 4.44 2.00
C VAL A 106 -7.40 4.06 3.34
N THR A 107 -8.13 3.24 4.10
CA THR A 107 -7.63 2.67 5.35
C THR A 107 -7.68 1.14 5.30
N LEU A 108 -6.55 0.49 5.49
CA LEU A 108 -6.45 -0.94 5.81
C LEU A 108 -6.25 -1.06 7.32
N GLY A 109 -7.36 -1.09 8.07
CA GLY A 109 -7.39 -0.93 9.52
C GLY A 109 -7.70 -2.22 10.29
N GLY A 110 -7.38 -2.21 11.57
CA GLY A 110 -7.81 -3.23 12.53
C GLY A 110 -9.10 -2.83 13.24
N VAL A 111 -9.89 -3.81 13.68
CA VAL A 111 -11.10 -3.60 14.49
C VAL A 111 -10.92 -4.07 15.94
N SER A 112 -9.73 -4.56 16.29
CA SER A 112 -9.42 -5.01 17.64
C SER A 112 -8.03 -4.56 18.08
N SER A 113 -7.80 -4.51 19.40
CA SER A 113 -6.49 -4.24 20.01
C SER A 113 -5.67 -5.52 20.24
N SER A 114 -6.15 -6.68 19.79
CA SER A 114 -5.45 -7.96 19.96
C SER A 114 -4.10 -7.96 19.24
N LYS A 115 -3.11 -8.63 19.82
CA LYS A 115 -1.86 -8.92 19.14
C LYS A 115 -2.08 -9.98 18.06
N GLY A 116 -1.37 -9.86 16.93
CA GLY A 116 -1.48 -10.80 15.81
C GLY A 116 -2.16 -10.21 14.58
N LYS A 117 -2.60 -11.06 13.67
CA LYS A 117 -3.24 -10.67 12.40
C LYS A 117 -4.60 -10.02 12.69
N ARG A 118 -4.72 -8.71 12.45
CA ARG A 118 -5.91 -7.91 12.71
C ARG A 118 -6.23 -6.89 11.60
N HIS A 119 -5.39 -6.84 10.56
CA HIS A 119 -5.57 -5.95 9.41
C HIS A 119 -5.82 -6.76 8.15
N PRO A 120 -6.42 -6.16 7.10
CA PRO A 120 -6.80 -6.85 5.88
C PRO A 120 -5.63 -7.47 5.11
N THR A 121 -6.00 -8.45 4.26
CA THR A 121 -5.17 -8.97 3.19
C THR A 121 -5.81 -8.63 1.86
N LEU A 122 -5.12 -7.87 1.02
CA LEU A 122 -5.46 -7.70 -0.39
C LEU A 122 -4.64 -8.71 -1.19
N LYS A 123 -5.29 -9.52 -2.02
CA LYS A 123 -4.60 -10.37 -2.99
C LYS A 123 -4.07 -9.54 -4.18
N ASP A 124 -3.66 -10.21 -5.26
CA ASP A 124 -3.06 -9.54 -6.42
C ASP A 124 -4.11 -8.79 -7.26
N ASN A 125 -3.67 -7.70 -7.90
CA ASN A 125 -4.47 -6.90 -8.83
C ASN A 125 -5.76 -6.32 -8.24
N VAL A 126 -5.77 -6.01 -6.94
CA VAL A 126 -6.91 -5.38 -6.29
C VAL A 126 -6.89 -3.88 -6.52
N THR A 127 -8.07 -3.31 -6.84
CA THR A 127 -8.26 -1.85 -6.90
C THR A 127 -9.13 -1.40 -5.73
N VAL A 128 -8.63 -0.42 -4.96
CA VAL A 128 -9.36 0.15 -3.81
C VAL A 128 -9.65 1.61 -4.05
N GLY A 129 -10.93 1.94 -4.23
CA GLY A 129 -11.42 3.28 -4.50
C GLY A 129 -11.17 4.28 -3.36
N ALA A 130 -11.17 5.56 -3.71
CA ALA A 130 -10.88 6.65 -2.80
C ALA A 130 -11.74 6.62 -1.52
N GLY A 131 -11.10 6.85 -0.38
CA GLY A 131 -11.78 6.93 0.91
C GLY A 131 -12.28 5.59 1.48
N ALA A 132 -12.16 4.45 0.78
CA ALA A 132 -12.65 3.17 1.27
C ALA A 132 -11.97 2.74 2.58
N LYS A 133 -12.74 2.07 3.45
CA LYS A 133 -12.28 1.54 4.73
C LYS A 133 -12.43 0.02 4.73
N ILE A 134 -11.31 -0.69 4.69
CA ILE A 134 -11.27 -2.15 4.75
C ILE A 134 -10.76 -2.51 6.14
N LEU A 135 -11.61 -3.14 6.95
CA LEU A 135 -11.36 -3.23 8.38
C LEU A 135 -11.44 -4.67 8.89
N GLY A 136 -10.46 -5.03 9.71
CA GLY A 136 -10.40 -6.35 10.35
C GLY A 136 -9.51 -7.34 9.60
N ASN A 137 -9.44 -8.55 10.13
CA ASN A 137 -8.69 -9.65 9.50
C ASN A 137 -9.54 -10.31 8.40
N ILE A 138 -9.76 -9.59 7.32
CA ILE A 138 -10.53 -10.03 6.16
C ILE A 138 -9.65 -10.11 4.92
N THR A 139 -10.10 -10.86 3.93
CA THR A 139 -9.40 -11.04 2.66
C THR A 139 -10.20 -10.42 1.52
N VAL A 140 -9.54 -9.60 0.73
CA VAL A 140 -10.06 -9.11 -0.56
C VAL A 140 -9.38 -9.94 -1.65
N GLY A 141 -10.18 -10.64 -2.43
CA GLY A 141 -9.76 -11.57 -3.46
C GLY A 141 -9.02 -10.91 -4.63
N SER A 142 -8.35 -11.72 -5.43
CA SER A 142 -7.62 -11.23 -6.62
C SER A 142 -8.58 -10.59 -7.62
N ASN A 143 -8.11 -9.53 -8.31
CA ASN A 143 -8.87 -8.74 -9.28
C ASN A 143 -10.12 -8.05 -8.70
N ALA A 144 -10.37 -8.13 -7.39
CA ALA A 144 -11.52 -7.49 -6.79
C ALA A 144 -11.42 -5.96 -6.84
N ARG A 145 -12.58 -5.31 -6.84
CA ARG A 145 -12.71 -3.85 -6.89
C ARG A 145 -13.52 -3.36 -5.71
N ILE A 146 -12.96 -2.45 -4.94
CA ILE A 146 -13.64 -1.81 -3.81
C ILE A 146 -14.04 -0.41 -4.25
N GLY A 147 -15.32 -0.10 -4.14
CA GLY A 147 -15.88 1.19 -4.49
C GLY A 147 -15.36 2.32 -3.60
N ALA A 148 -15.42 3.56 -4.10
CA ALA A 148 -15.06 4.73 -3.32
C ALA A 148 -15.96 4.86 -2.08
N ASN A 149 -15.35 5.22 -0.93
CA ASN A 149 -16.01 5.35 0.37
C ASN A 149 -16.70 4.08 0.91
N ALA A 150 -16.53 2.93 0.27
CA ALA A 150 -17.07 1.68 0.78
C ALA A 150 -16.46 1.32 2.14
N VAL A 151 -17.28 0.75 3.05
CA VAL A 151 -16.83 0.18 4.31
C VAL A 151 -16.94 -1.34 4.24
N VAL A 152 -15.80 -2.02 4.15
CA VAL A 152 -15.72 -3.47 3.94
C VAL A 152 -15.32 -4.14 5.26
N LEU A 153 -16.21 -5.00 5.77
CA LEU A 153 -16.07 -5.71 7.05
C LEU A 153 -16.09 -7.24 6.89
N LYS A 154 -16.22 -7.73 5.66
CA LYS A 154 -16.28 -9.16 5.32
C LYS A 154 -15.38 -9.46 4.13
N ASP A 155 -15.04 -10.73 3.97
CA ASP A 155 -14.26 -11.18 2.82
C ASP A 155 -14.97 -10.83 1.50
N VAL A 156 -14.16 -10.46 0.51
CA VAL A 156 -14.61 -10.18 -0.87
C VAL A 156 -14.01 -11.26 -1.76
N PRO A 157 -14.82 -12.01 -2.52
CA PRO A 157 -14.30 -13.05 -3.44
C PRO A 157 -13.38 -12.49 -4.53
N ASP A 158 -12.65 -13.39 -5.18
CA ASP A 158 -11.90 -13.06 -6.40
C ASP A 158 -12.87 -12.53 -7.48
N ASP A 159 -12.41 -11.58 -8.29
CA ASP A 159 -13.13 -10.93 -9.40
C ASP A 159 -14.43 -10.19 -9.00
N ALA A 160 -14.71 -10.04 -7.71
CA ALA A 160 -15.92 -9.39 -7.20
C ALA A 160 -15.75 -7.88 -7.00
N ALA A 161 -16.90 -7.19 -6.87
CA ALA A 161 -16.97 -5.79 -6.48
C ALA A 161 -17.68 -5.65 -5.14
N ALA A 162 -17.18 -4.74 -4.28
CA ALA A 162 -17.83 -4.32 -3.04
C ALA A 162 -18.03 -2.81 -3.03
N VAL A 163 -19.22 -2.35 -2.76
CA VAL A 163 -19.62 -0.94 -2.74
C VAL A 163 -20.33 -0.60 -1.43
#